data_838dbd4ca57d4fd74a5cf5e32b411de0
#
_entry.id   838dbd4ca57d4fd74a5cf5e32b411de0
#
_cell.length_a   1.000
_cell.length_b   1.000
_cell.length_c   1.000
_cell.angle_alpha   90.00
_cell.angle_beta   90.00
_cell.angle_gamma   90.00
#
_symmetry.space_group_name_H-M   'P 1'
#
loop_
_entity.id
_entity.type
_entity.pdbx_description
1 polymer ?
#
loop_
_entity_poly.entity_id
_entity_poly.type
_entity_poly.pdbx_seq_one_letter_code
_entity_poly.pdbx_strand_id
1 'polypeptide(L)'
;LTEEGLRQVASDPATQVFLSRIQALYPEYHVRTMPADALEPDGIPGGMGGGSRITTAVGNAAVYGDDFKWHIDMDPCALSPSSPFAERYGLYVNRSAGRPLFVSALVYLNGPGWTPDMNAETLVLDPGTGTGVFIRPAPGRVLLMDQDVTHRVSTPSAGAKVPRYSLVLKLCFYPK
;
A
#
# COMPACT_ATOMS: atom_id res chain seq x y z
N LEU A 1 -12.21 -7.13 -2.34
CA LEU A 1 -11.96 -8.18 -3.35
C LEU A 1 -12.15 -9.55 -2.71
N THR A 2 -12.65 -10.52 -3.50
CA THR A 2 -12.64 -11.93 -3.10
C THR A 2 -11.21 -12.48 -3.20
N GLU A 3 -10.94 -13.65 -2.62
CA GLU A 3 -9.64 -14.32 -2.75
C GLU A 3 -9.26 -14.57 -4.23
N GLU A 4 -10.25 -14.97 -5.05
CA GLU A 4 -10.08 -15.10 -6.50
C GLU A 4 -9.72 -13.77 -7.15
N GLY A 5 -10.38 -12.68 -6.78
CA GLY A 5 -10.06 -11.33 -7.28
C GLY A 5 -8.65 -10.88 -6.87
N LEU A 6 -8.17 -11.26 -5.68
CA LEU A 6 -6.80 -10.98 -5.25
C LEU A 6 -5.78 -11.76 -6.10
N ARG A 7 -6.06 -13.05 -6.38
CA ARG A 7 -5.23 -13.85 -7.27
C ARG A 7 -5.17 -13.29 -8.69
N GLN A 8 -6.30 -12.83 -9.21
CA GLN A 8 -6.37 -12.19 -10.53
C GLN A 8 -5.52 -10.91 -10.58
N VAL A 9 -5.63 -10.04 -9.58
CA VAL A 9 -4.78 -8.83 -9.50
C VAL A 9 -3.30 -9.21 -9.42
N ALA A 10 -2.94 -10.18 -8.59
CA ALA A 10 -1.55 -10.60 -8.44
C ALA A 10 -0.98 -11.22 -9.72
N SER A 11 -1.78 -11.95 -10.50
CA SER A 11 -1.37 -12.59 -11.76
C SER A 11 -1.52 -11.69 -13.00
N ASP A 12 -2.13 -10.50 -12.86
CA ASP A 12 -2.32 -9.59 -13.98
C ASP A 12 -0.97 -9.13 -14.57
N PRO A 13 -0.80 -9.17 -15.91
CA PRO A 13 0.46 -8.82 -16.55
C PRO A 13 0.98 -7.42 -16.20
N ALA A 14 0.11 -6.43 -16.04
CA ALA A 14 0.52 -5.08 -15.65
C ALA A 14 1.04 -5.05 -14.21
N THR A 15 0.39 -5.78 -13.30
CA THR A 15 0.87 -5.96 -11.91
C THR A 15 2.24 -6.65 -11.90
N GLN A 16 2.44 -7.69 -12.69
CA GLN A 16 3.73 -8.40 -12.78
C GLN A 16 4.84 -7.50 -13.33
N VAL A 17 4.57 -6.71 -14.35
CA VAL A 17 5.52 -5.71 -14.88
C VAL A 17 5.83 -4.65 -13.80
N PHE A 18 4.82 -4.18 -13.07
CA PHE A 18 5.02 -3.24 -11.99
C PHE A 18 5.92 -3.81 -10.89
N LEU A 19 5.62 -5.03 -10.40
CA LEU A 19 6.42 -5.70 -9.38
C LEU A 19 7.87 -5.95 -9.83
N SER A 20 8.08 -6.33 -11.10
CA SER A 20 9.43 -6.53 -11.63
C SER A 20 10.25 -5.23 -11.63
N ARG A 21 9.61 -4.09 -11.91
CA ARG A 21 10.27 -2.77 -11.84
C ARG A 21 10.60 -2.38 -10.41
N ILE A 22 9.69 -2.58 -9.47
CA ILE A 22 9.97 -2.34 -8.05
C ILE A 22 11.11 -3.25 -7.57
N GLN A 23 11.10 -4.54 -7.95
CA GLN A 23 12.17 -5.48 -7.62
C GLN A 23 13.54 -5.02 -8.17
N ALA A 24 13.58 -4.43 -9.36
CA ALA A 24 14.80 -3.91 -9.95
C ALA A 24 15.33 -2.65 -9.23
N LEU A 25 14.45 -1.83 -8.66
CA LEU A 25 14.81 -0.66 -7.86
C LEU A 25 15.32 -1.02 -6.46
N TYR A 26 14.92 -2.20 -5.94
CA TYR A 26 15.28 -2.69 -4.60
C TYR A 26 15.89 -4.09 -4.70
N PRO A 27 17.09 -4.22 -5.30
CA PRO A 27 17.71 -5.52 -5.59
C PRO A 27 18.08 -6.31 -4.33
N GLU A 28 18.22 -5.65 -3.18
CA GLU A 28 18.53 -6.23 -1.87
C GLU A 28 17.34 -6.93 -1.21
N TYR A 29 16.13 -6.82 -1.79
CA TYR A 29 14.92 -7.46 -1.27
C TYR A 29 14.31 -8.43 -2.28
N HIS A 30 13.54 -9.39 -1.77
CA HIS A 30 12.49 -10.06 -2.55
C HIS A 30 11.18 -9.31 -2.34
N VAL A 31 10.65 -8.67 -3.39
CA VAL A 31 9.41 -7.91 -3.33
C VAL A 31 8.24 -8.81 -3.67
N ARG A 32 7.25 -8.87 -2.78
CA ARG A 32 6.00 -9.64 -2.95
C ARG A 32 4.79 -8.78 -2.62
N THR A 33 3.66 -9.11 -3.24
CA THR A 33 2.37 -8.62 -2.74
C THR A 33 2.11 -9.23 -1.37
N MET A 34 1.48 -8.46 -0.47
CA MET A 34 1.06 -9.01 0.81
C MET A 34 -0.03 -10.03 0.56
N PRO A 35 0.18 -11.30 0.91
CA PRO A 35 -0.82 -12.33 0.76
C PRO A 35 -1.81 -12.25 1.92
N ALA A 36 -3.07 -12.51 1.63
CA ALA A 36 -4.07 -12.56 2.66
C ALA A 36 -3.84 -13.76 3.60
N ASP A 37 -3.60 -14.99 3.10
CA ASP A 37 -3.49 -16.21 3.92
C ASP A 37 -2.73 -17.37 3.25
N ALA A 38 -1.93 -17.16 2.22
CA ALA A 38 -1.26 -18.23 1.50
C ALA A 38 0.26 -18.28 1.77
N LEU A 39 0.82 -19.46 1.77
CA LEU A 39 2.27 -19.64 1.67
C LEU A 39 2.72 -19.25 0.26
N GLU A 40 3.75 -18.43 0.17
CA GLU A 40 4.39 -18.16 -1.10
C GLU A 40 5.09 -19.45 -1.63
N PRO A 41 5.21 -19.62 -2.96
CA PRO A 41 5.78 -20.83 -3.55
C PRO A 41 7.20 -21.18 -3.09
N ASP A 42 7.95 -20.21 -2.62
CA ASP A 42 9.30 -20.36 -2.08
C ASP A 42 9.34 -20.67 -0.57
N GLY A 43 8.19 -20.99 0.02
CA GLY A 43 8.07 -21.33 1.43
C GLY A 43 8.13 -20.15 2.39
N ILE A 44 8.14 -18.92 1.89
CA ILE A 44 8.01 -17.74 2.72
C ILE A 44 6.56 -17.67 3.22
N PRO A 45 6.32 -17.58 4.54
CA PRO A 45 4.96 -17.49 5.06
C PRO A 45 4.25 -16.27 4.48
N GLY A 46 3.25 -16.49 3.66
CA GLY A 46 2.43 -15.43 3.10
C GLY A 46 1.32 -14.97 4.04
N GLY A 47 0.91 -15.82 4.97
CA GLY A 47 -0.21 -15.53 5.86
C GLY A 47 0.15 -14.55 6.97
N MET A 48 -0.57 -13.44 7.02
CA MET A 48 -0.45 -12.43 8.08
C MET A 48 -1.31 -12.73 9.30
N GLY A 49 -1.99 -13.87 9.28
CA GLY A 49 -2.84 -14.37 10.37
C GLY A 49 -4.31 -14.40 10.05
N GLY A 50 -4.95 -15.47 10.51
CA GLY A 50 -6.38 -15.69 10.36
C GLY A 50 -7.19 -14.49 10.85
N GLY A 51 -8.05 -13.97 9.99
CA GLY A 51 -8.91 -12.84 10.28
C GLY A 51 -8.29 -11.46 10.06
N SER A 52 -7.00 -11.32 9.76
CA SER A 52 -6.47 -10.05 9.29
C SER A 52 -6.99 -9.78 7.87
N ARG A 53 -7.84 -8.77 7.76
CA ARG A 53 -8.43 -8.35 6.48
C ARG A 53 -7.43 -7.53 5.66
N ILE A 54 -6.19 -8.00 5.54
CA ILE A 54 -5.20 -7.33 4.71
C ILE A 54 -5.61 -7.54 3.26
N THR A 55 -5.98 -6.48 2.62
CA THR A 55 -6.33 -6.49 1.21
C THR A 55 -5.08 -6.23 0.40
N THR A 56 -4.65 -7.20 -0.40
CA THR A 56 -3.48 -7.08 -1.29
C THR A 56 -3.57 -5.86 -2.21
N ALA A 57 -4.77 -5.53 -2.67
CA ALA A 57 -5.02 -4.41 -3.56
C ALA A 57 -6.31 -3.69 -3.21
N VAL A 58 -6.29 -2.36 -3.23
CA VAL A 58 -7.45 -1.50 -3.02
C VAL A 58 -7.57 -0.52 -4.18
N GLY A 59 -8.68 -0.60 -4.92
CA GLY A 59 -9.05 0.43 -5.89
C GLY A 59 -9.88 1.51 -5.21
N ASN A 60 -9.52 2.78 -5.40
CA ASN A 60 -10.25 3.92 -4.87
C ASN A 60 -10.72 4.84 -6.00
N ALA A 61 -11.94 5.39 -5.81
CA ALA A 61 -12.54 6.38 -6.68
C ALA A 61 -13.11 7.52 -5.80
N ALA A 62 -12.21 8.34 -5.25
CA ALA A 62 -12.59 9.40 -4.33
C ALA A 62 -13.32 10.54 -5.04
N VAL A 63 -14.42 11.01 -4.46
CA VAL A 63 -15.27 12.08 -4.98
C VAL A 63 -15.42 13.21 -3.96
N TYR A 64 -15.97 14.35 -4.42
CA TYR A 64 -16.33 15.43 -3.51
C TYR A 64 -17.28 14.93 -2.40
N GLY A 65 -16.98 15.29 -1.17
CA GLY A 65 -17.73 14.87 0.01
C GLY A 65 -17.16 13.63 0.71
N ASP A 66 -16.24 12.90 0.10
CA ASP A 66 -15.56 11.80 0.77
C ASP A 66 -14.63 12.35 1.86
N ASP A 67 -14.71 11.76 3.06
CA ASP A 67 -13.91 12.11 4.22
C ASP A 67 -13.00 10.96 4.65
N PHE A 68 -11.74 11.02 4.22
CA PHE A 68 -10.74 10.05 4.59
C PHE A 68 -10.11 10.42 5.94
N LYS A 69 -10.24 9.55 6.92
CA LYS A 69 -9.62 9.73 8.24
C LYS A 69 -8.11 9.49 8.18
N TRP A 70 -7.38 10.12 9.09
CA TRP A 70 -6.00 9.78 9.34
C TRP A 70 -5.90 8.32 9.79
N HIS A 71 -5.03 7.56 9.13
CA HIS A 71 -4.82 6.14 9.41
C HIS A 71 -3.41 5.71 9.00
N ILE A 72 -3.04 4.53 9.45
CA ILE A 72 -1.93 3.74 8.91
C ILE A 72 -2.53 2.56 8.14
N ASP A 73 -1.78 2.01 7.22
CA ASP A 73 -2.24 0.87 6.44
C ASP A 73 -2.06 -0.45 7.20
N MET A 74 -0.89 -0.64 7.79
CA MET A 74 -0.52 -1.81 8.58
C MET A 74 0.73 -1.51 9.41
N ASP A 75 0.83 -2.15 10.56
CA ASP A 75 2.01 -2.13 11.42
C ASP A 75 2.42 -3.58 11.75
N PRO A 76 3.68 -3.98 11.49
CA PRO A 76 4.16 -5.30 11.91
C PRO A 76 4.04 -5.57 13.42
N CYS A 77 4.03 -4.51 14.25
CA CYS A 77 3.78 -4.62 15.69
C CYS A 77 2.34 -5.01 16.03
N ALA A 78 1.38 -4.73 15.14
CA ALA A 78 -0.04 -4.95 15.36
C ALA A 78 -0.55 -6.30 14.80
N LEU A 79 0.33 -7.12 14.24
CA LEU A 79 -0.02 -8.45 13.76
C LEU A 79 -0.43 -9.37 14.92
N SER A 80 -1.27 -10.38 14.61
CA SER A 80 -1.56 -11.42 15.59
C SER A 80 -0.26 -12.17 15.94
N PRO A 81 0.10 -12.30 17.23
CA PRO A 81 1.27 -13.09 17.65
C PRO A 81 1.22 -14.56 17.17
N SER A 82 0.03 -15.09 16.93
CA SER A 82 -0.20 -16.46 16.43
C SER A 82 -0.26 -16.54 14.90
N SER A 83 0.03 -15.45 14.19
CA SER A 83 0.12 -15.51 12.74
C SER A 83 1.39 -16.23 12.30
N PRO A 84 1.38 -17.00 11.20
CA PRO A 84 2.59 -17.63 10.66
C PRO A 84 3.71 -16.64 10.39
N PHE A 85 3.35 -15.41 10.01
CA PHE A 85 4.31 -14.34 9.81
C PHE A 85 4.97 -13.90 11.14
N ALA A 86 4.16 -13.65 12.19
CA ALA A 86 4.69 -13.25 13.48
C ALA A 86 5.45 -14.39 14.18
N GLU A 87 5.05 -15.65 14.00
CA GLU A 87 5.81 -16.81 14.48
C GLU A 87 7.21 -16.87 13.86
N ARG A 88 7.35 -16.53 12.57
CA ARG A 88 8.63 -16.55 11.88
C ARG A 88 9.48 -15.31 12.14
N TYR A 89 8.90 -14.12 12.10
CA TYR A 89 9.63 -12.85 12.13
C TYR A 89 9.48 -12.09 13.45
N GLY A 90 8.60 -12.51 14.34
CA GLY A 90 8.22 -11.79 15.55
C GLY A 90 7.38 -10.54 15.25
N LEU A 91 7.04 -9.82 16.31
CA LEU A 91 6.46 -8.48 16.21
C LEU A 91 7.62 -7.47 16.26
N TYR A 92 7.64 -6.48 15.37
CA TYR A 92 8.75 -5.53 15.25
C TYR A 92 8.27 -4.20 14.68
N VAL A 93 9.01 -3.13 14.96
CA VAL A 93 8.79 -1.83 14.33
C VAL A 93 9.20 -1.92 12.86
N ASN A 94 8.37 -1.44 11.96
CA ASN A 94 8.68 -1.42 10.53
C ASN A 94 10.05 -0.75 10.31
N ARG A 95 10.83 -1.18 9.32
CA ARG A 95 12.24 -0.83 9.10
C ARG A 95 13.25 -1.38 10.12
N SER A 96 12.87 -2.27 11.03
CA SER A 96 13.85 -2.98 11.86
C SER A 96 14.82 -3.76 10.98
N ALA A 97 16.13 -3.63 11.28
CA ALA A 97 17.18 -4.27 10.48
C ALA A 97 17.01 -5.79 10.38
N GLY A 98 17.16 -6.33 9.17
CA GLY A 98 17.02 -7.75 8.90
C GLY A 98 15.59 -8.30 8.97
N ARG A 99 14.59 -7.43 9.08
CA ARG A 99 13.16 -7.79 9.08
C ARG A 99 12.49 -7.39 7.77
N PRO A 100 11.43 -8.09 7.36
CA PRO A 100 10.64 -7.67 6.21
C PRO A 100 10.09 -6.25 6.39
N LEU A 101 10.09 -5.46 5.31
CA LEU A 101 9.56 -4.10 5.31
C LEU A 101 8.18 -4.09 4.67
N PHE A 102 7.19 -3.48 5.32
CA PHE A 102 5.84 -3.32 4.82
C PHE A 102 5.70 -1.99 4.08
N VAL A 103 5.36 -2.07 2.80
CA VAL A 103 5.30 -0.92 1.89
C VAL A 103 3.96 -0.87 1.17
N SER A 104 3.34 0.30 1.14
CA SER A 104 2.20 0.59 0.26
C SER A 104 2.68 1.27 -1.00
N ALA A 105 2.31 0.72 -2.15
CA ALA A 105 2.53 1.33 -3.45
C ALA A 105 1.22 1.93 -3.95
N LEU A 106 1.09 3.24 -3.88
CA LEU A 106 -0.06 3.99 -4.36
C LEU A 106 0.18 4.47 -5.78
N VAL A 107 -0.61 3.98 -6.73
CA VAL A 107 -0.55 4.34 -8.14
C VAL A 107 -1.70 5.30 -8.47
N TYR A 108 -1.38 6.49 -8.98
CA TYR A 108 -2.37 7.46 -9.43
C TYR A 108 -2.78 7.16 -10.88
N LEU A 109 -4.08 6.97 -11.09
CA LEU A 109 -4.65 6.54 -12.38
C LEU A 109 -5.36 7.66 -13.16
N ASN A 110 -5.47 8.85 -12.58
CA ASN A 110 -6.07 9.98 -13.28
C ASN A 110 -5.23 10.42 -14.49
N GLY A 111 -5.91 10.86 -15.53
CA GLY A 111 -5.27 11.43 -16.73
C GLY A 111 -4.67 12.83 -16.49
N PRO A 112 -4.09 13.43 -17.54
CA PRO A 112 -3.39 14.72 -17.45
C PRO A 112 -4.30 15.92 -17.12
N GLY A 113 -5.62 15.74 -17.17
CA GLY A 113 -6.59 16.77 -16.81
C GLY A 113 -6.78 17.01 -15.32
N TRP A 114 -6.11 16.27 -14.43
CA TRP A 114 -6.16 16.51 -12.98
C TRP A 114 -5.30 17.71 -12.62
N THR A 115 -5.95 18.84 -12.29
CA THR A 115 -5.27 20.09 -11.94
C THR A 115 -5.11 20.25 -10.41
N PRO A 116 -4.22 21.15 -9.95
CA PRO A 116 -4.09 21.45 -8.52
C PRO A 116 -5.40 21.85 -7.82
N ASP A 117 -6.28 22.56 -8.52
CA ASP A 117 -7.56 23.05 -7.97
C ASP A 117 -8.59 21.93 -7.73
N MET A 118 -8.30 20.73 -8.21
CA MET A 118 -9.10 19.53 -7.95
C MET A 118 -8.81 18.89 -6.61
N ASN A 119 -7.76 19.30 -5.90
CA ASN A 119 -7.30 18.74 -4.60
C ASN A 119 -7.04 17.21 -4.66
N ALA A 120 -7.46 16.49 -3.63
CA ALA A 120 -7.33 15.03 -3.48
C ALA A 120 -5.88 14.56 -3.37
N GLU A 121 -5.03 15.36 -2.76
CA GLU A 121 -3.66 15.00 -2.44
C GLU A 121 -3.64 13.85 -1.43
N THR A 122 -2.62 13.02 -1.52
CA THR A 122 -2.24 12.16 -0.40
C THR A 122 -1.44 13.00 0.59
N LEU A 123 -1.96 13.11 1.79
CA LEU A 123 -1.34 13.83 2.91
C LEU A 123 -0.63 12.82 3.79
N VAL A 124 0.65 13.06 4.05
CA VAL A 124 1.47 12.26 4.97
C VAL A 124 1.82 13.13 6.16
N LEU A 125 1.60 12.62 7.36
CA LEU A 125 1.83 13.33 8.63
C LEU A 125 2.99 12.69 9.39
N ASP A 126 3.91 13.51 9.85
CA ASP A 126 4.81 13.18 10.94
C ASP A 126 4.15 13.59 12.27
N PRO A 127 3.62 12.64 13.05
CA PRO A 127 2.92 12.98 14.29
C PRO A 127 3.88 13.54 15.36
N GLY A 128 5.19 13.25 15.29
CA GLY A 128 6.18 13.72 16.23
C GLY A 128 6.43 15.22 16.12
N THR A 129 6.41 15.76 14.91
CA THR A 129 6.65 17.20 14.65
C THR A 129 5.37 17.98 14.34
N GLY A 130 4.24 17.29 14.06
CA GLY A 130 3.00 17.91 13.61
C GLY A 130 3.11 18.48 12.19
N THR A 131 4.17 18.15 11.45
CA THR A 131 4.38 18.59 10.05
C THR A 131 4.15 17.44 9.08
N GLY A 132 4.20 17.70 7.79
CA GLY A 132 4.02 16.65 6.81
C GLY A 132 4.23 17.12 5.39
N VAL A 133 3.96 16.22 4.48
CA VAL A 133 4.03 16.49 3.04
C VAL A 133 2.71 16.16 2.38
N PHE A 134 2.41 16.83 1.28
CA PHE A 134 1.31 16.48 0.41
C PHE A 134 1.82 16.04 -0.96
N ILE A 135 1.19 15.01 -1.50
CA ILE A 135 1.54 14.45 -2.80
C ILE A 135 0.35 14.59 -3.72
N ARG A 136 0.50 15.41 -4.77
CA ARG A 136 -0.56 15.61 -5.77
C ARG A 136 -0.73 14.39 -6.65
N PRO A 137 -1.97 14.04 -7.01
CA PRO A 137 -2.23 13.11 -8.10
C PRO A 137 -1.55 13.58 -9.39
N ALA A 138 -0.92 12.67 -10.08
CA ALA A 138 -0.35 12.91 -11.40
C ALA A 138 -0.38 11.61 -12.21
N PRO A 139 -0.58 11.66 -13.53
CA PRO A 139 -0.67 10.47 -14.37
C PRO A 139 0.54 9.56 -14.20
N GLY A 140 0.30 8.31 -13.83
CA GLY A 140 1.34 7.30 -13.67
C GLY A 140 2.31 7.52 -12.50
N ARG A 141 2.08 8.53 -11.65
CA ARG A 141 2.88 8.69 -10.43
C ARG A 141 2.65 7.50 -9.50
N VAL A 142 3.74 7.00 -8.92
CA VAL A 142 3.73 5.99 -7.88
C VAL A 142 4.32 6.60 -6.61
N LEU A 143 3.61 6.47 -5.50
CA LEU A 143 4.10 6.76 -4.16
C LEU A 143 4.38 5.44 -3.46
N LEU A 144 5.63 5.23 -3.06
CA LEU A 144 6.00 4.18 -2.12
C LEU A 144 6.09 4.79 -0.73
N MET A 145 5.37 4.23 0.21
CA MET A 145 5.41 4.67 1.61
C MET A 145 5.35 3.46 2.53
N ASP A 146 5.96 3.57 3.69
CA ASP A 146 5.83 2.56 4.72
C ASP A 146 4.38 2.45 5.17
N GLN A 147 3.91 1.24 5.47
CA GLN A 147 2.49 1.03 5.79
C GLN A 147 2.09 1.57 7.16
N ASP A 148 3.05 1.80 8.05
CA ASP A 148 2.87 2.43 9.37
C ASP A 148 2.96 3.97 9.34
N VAL A 149 3.12 4.57 8.17
CA VAL A 149 3.08 6.03 8.00
C VAL A 149 1.65 6.55 8.11
N THR A 150 1.43 7.52 8.98
CA THR A 150 0.13 8.17 9.14
C THR A 150 -0.19 9.02 7.92
N HIS A 151 -1.31 8.73 7.27
CA HIS A 151 -1.72 9.42 6.05
C HIS A 151 -3.23 9.48 5.87
N ARG A 152 -3.66 10.29 4.91
CA ARG A 152 -5.05 10.35 4.40
C ARG A 152 -5.09 10.94 2.99
N VAL A 153 -6.25 10.93 2.36
CA VAL A 153 -6.52 11.68 1.14
C VAL A 153 -7.28 12.97 1.51
N SER A 154 -6.89 14.12 0.95
CA SER A 154 -7.70 15.34 1.05
C SER A 154 -8.96 15.19 0.20
N THR A 155 -10.06 15.82 0.63
CA THR A 155 -11.33 15.76 -0.12
C THR A 155 -11.16 16.37 -1.51
N PRO A 156 -11.56 15.66 -2.58
CA PRO A 156 -11.63 16.26 -3.91
C PRO A 156 -12.50 17.54 -3.91
N SER A 157 -12.11 18.54 -4.69
CA SER A 157 -12.90 19.78 -4.78
C SER A 157 -14.25 19.54 -5.46
N ALA A 158 -15.24 20.39 -5.17
CA ALA A 158 -16.55 20.34 -5.83
C ALA A 158 -16.46 20.57 -7.36
N GLY A 159 -15.37 21.19 -7.82
CA GLY A 159 -15.08 21.39 -9.24
C GLY A 159 -14.50 20.17 -9.96
N ALA A 160 -14.06 19.15 -9.23
CA ALA A 160 -13.59 17.89 -9.82
C ALA A 160 -14.79 17.11 -10.38
N LYS A 161 -14.91 17.09 -11.71
CA LYS A 161 -16.04 16.45 -12.41
C LYS A 161 -15.88 14.93 -12.56
N VAL A 162 -14.74 14.41 -12.17
CA VAL A 162 -14.39 12.99 -12.24
C VAL A 162 -13.79 12.55 -10.91
N PRO A 163 -13.96 11.28 -10.50
CA PRO A 163 -13.32 10.76 -9.30
C PRO A 163 -11.78 10.79 -9.39
N ARG A 164 -11.14 10.91 -8.23
CA ARG A 164 -9.70 10.65 -8.12
C ARG A 164 -9.50 9.14 -8.04
N TYR A 165 -8.98 8.57 -9.12
CA TYR A 165 -8.71 7.15 -9.22
C TYR A 165 -7.31 6.80 -8.73
N SER A 166 -7.21 5.78 -7.89
CA SER A 166 -5.93 5.19 -7.48
C SER A 166 -6.05 3.71 -7.21
N LEU A 167 -4.92 3.01 -7.40
CA LEU A 167 -4.73 1.64 -6.97
C LEU A 167 -3.65 1.61 -5.89
N VAL A 168 -3.94 0.99 -4.76
CA VAL A 168 -2.97 0.72 -3.70
C VAL A 168 -2.65 -0.75 -3.72
N LEU A 169 -1.38 -1.10 -3.89
CA LEU A 169 -0.87 -2.45 -3.71
C LEU A 169 -0.11 -2.52 -2.38
N LYS A 170 -0.47 -3.48 -1.55
CA LYS A 170 0.24 -3.77 -0.30
C LYS A 170 1.37 -4.74 -0.60
N LEU A 171 2.59 -4.33 -0.29
CA LEU A 171 3.81 -5.05 -0.59
C LEU A 171 4.54 -5.42 0.69
N CYS A 172 5.26 -6.53 0.64
CA CYS A 172 6.23 -6.94 1.64
C CYS A 172 7.59 -7.11 0.96
N PHE A 173 8.61 -6.46 1.50
CA PHE A 173 9.99 -6.51 1.02
C PHE A 173 10.79 -7.40 1.97
N TYR A 174 11.09 -8.61 1.56
CA TYR A 174 11.86 -9.58 2.33
C TYR A 174 13.35 -9.38 2.09
N PRO A 175 14.18 -9.14 3.12
CA PRO A 175 15.63 -9.06 2.97
C PRO A 175 16.20 -10.36 2.35
N LYS A 176 17.19 -10.21 1.46
CA LYS A 176 17.95 -11.34 0.89
C LYS A 176 19.02 -11.84 1.84
#